data_69a6cb0550e117152303dd924e9611cf
#
_entry.id   69a6cb0550e117152303dd924e9611cf
#
_cell.length_a   1.000
_cell.length_b   1.000
_cell.length_c   1.000
_cell.angle_alpha   90.00
_cell.angle_beta   90.00
_cell.angle_gamma   90.00
#
_symmetry.space_group_name_H-M   'P 1'
#
loop_
_entity.id
_entity.type
_entity.pdbx_description
1 polymer ?
#
loop_
_entity_poly.entity_id
_entity_poly.type
_entity_poly.pdbx_seq_one_letter_code
_entity_poly.pdbx_strand_id
1 'polypeptide(L)'
;MGFFDRNREDVVKRGYDANRLPSGQYLTERFPVLHVGDVPTYKPGEWNLKVFGAVNNEFTLTFDELKALPSTTLKTDIHCVTKWSKFDTVWRGVKVRDLFERAGVKPEAAFVMGHAEYGYTANLPLADIMRDESMVVYEYEGEDIEPIHGGPVRLLIPNLYFWKSPKWLRGLELRETDAPGFWEQNGYHMYGDPFLEQRFWGD
;
A
#
# COMPACT_ATOMS: atom_id res chain seq x y z
N MET A 1 32.36 11.91 -2.79
CA MET A 1 30.91 12.15 -2.93
C MET A 1 30.27 10.80 -3.12
N GLY A 2 29.52 10.32 -2.12
CA GLY A 2 28.90 9.00 -2.14
C GLY A 2 27.73 8.93 -3.13
N PHE A 3 27.29 7.72 -3.45
CA PHE A 3 26.10 7.49 -4.31
C PHE A 3 24.84 8.19 -3.75
N PHE A 4 24.70 8.23 -2.45
CA PHE A 4 23.57 8.86 -1.75
C PHE A 4 23.58 10.39 -1.84
N ASP A 5 24.75 11.01 -1.80
CA ASP A 5 24.89 12.48 -1.93
C ASP A 5 24.41 12.93 -3.33
N ARG A 6 24.76 12.17 -4.37
CA ARG A 6 24.34 12.44 -5.76
C ARG A 6 22.82 12.34 -5.96
N ASN A 7 22.16 11.37 -5.35
CA ASN A 7 20.71 11.21 -5.45
C ASN A 7 19.96 12.36 -4.79
N ARG A 8 20.40 12.81 -3.62
CA ARG A 8 19.83 13.99 -2.94
C ARG A 8 20.06 15.28 -3.72
N GLU A 9 21.25 15.46 -4.30
CA GLU A 9 21.53 16.60 -5.19
C GLU A 9 20.62 16.60 -6.43
N ASP A 10 20.32 15.43 -7.02
CA ASP A 10 19.40 15.31 -8.15
C ASP A 10 17.99 15.75 -7.76
N VAL A 11 17.51 15.34 -6.60
CA VAL A 11 16.21 15.76 -6.03
C VAL A 11 16.13 17.28 -5.90
N VAL A 12 17.17 17.91 -5.33
CA VAL A 12 17.23 19.37 -5.17
C VAL A 12 17.29 20.08 -6.53
N LYS A 13 18.06 19.57 -7.49
CA LYS A 13 18.12 20.12 -8.86
C LYS A 13 16.78 20.09 -9.58
N ARG A 14 15.93 19.10 -9.24
CA ARG A 14 14.55 19.00 -9.76
C ARG A 14 13.55 19.88 -8.99
N GLY A 15 14.00 20.65 -8.00
CA GLY A 15 13.17 21.57 -7.22
C GLY A 15 12.41 20.96 -6.05
N TYR A 16 12.77 19.73 -5.63
CA TYR A 16 12.15 19.07 -4.50
C TYR A 16 12.97 19.20 -3.21
N ASP A 17 12.31 19.07 -2.06
CA ASP A 17 12.98 18.92 -0.77
C ASP A 17 13.69 17.55 -0.69
N ALA A 18 15.00 17.57 -0.45
CA ALA A 18 15.81 16.36 -0.31
C ALA A 18 15.37 15.46 0.86
N ASN A 19 14.67 15.99 1.86
CA ASN A 19 14.16 15.21 2.99
C ASN A 19 13.01 14.28 2.61
N ARG A 20 12.38 14.49 1.45
CA ARG A 20 11.37 13.57 0.90
C ARG A 20 11.99 12.27 0.37
N LEU A 21 13.29 12.24 0.11
CA LEU A 21 13.98 11.05 -0.38
C LEU A 21 14.62 10.28 0.79
N PRO A 22 14.10 9.10 1.14
CA PRO A 22 14.73 8.25 2.13
C PRO A 22 16.17 7.88 1.74
N SER A 23 16.99 7.55 2.72
CA SER A 23 18.36 7.08 2.50
C SER A 23 18.35 5.83 1.58
N GLY A 24 19.36 5.70 0.75
CA GLY A 24 19.47 4.56 -0.18
C GLY A 24 18.52 4.56 -1.38
N GLN A 25 17.66 5.57 -1.55
CA GLN A 25 16.73 5.71 -2.67
C GLN A 25 17.26 6.61 -3.78
N TYR A 26 16.71 6.47 -4.99
CA TYR A 26 16.83 7.41 -6.09
C TYR A 26 15.44 7.83 -6.60
N LEU A 27 15.31 9.05 -7.09
CA LEU A 27 14.06 9.56 -7.65
C LEU A 27 13.88 9.09 -9.10
N THR A 28 12.69 8.59 -9.43
CA THR A 28 12.31 8.19 -10.80
C THR A 28 10.99 8.80 -11.23
N GLU A 29 10.90 9.16 -12.51
CA GLU A 29 9.62 9.54 -13.14
C GLU A 29 8.81 8.31 -13.60
N ARG A 30 9.47 7.17 -13.76
CA ARG A 30 8.80 5.92 -14.14
C ARG A 30 8.05 5.33 -12.97
N PHE A 31 7.05 4.51 -13.26
CA PHE A 31 6.43 3.63 -12.28
C PHE A 31 6.89 2.19 -12.57
N PRO A 32 7.99 1.72 -11.95
CA PRO A 32 8.53 0.40 -12.23
C PRO A 32 7.52 -0.70 -11.91
N VAL A 33 7.46 -1.70 -12.77
CA VAL A 33 6.57 -2.86 -12.59
C VAL A 33 7.32 -3.98 -11.91
N LEU A 34 6.83 -4.37 -10.74
CA LEU A 34 7.30 -5.51 -9.97
C LEU A 34 6.10 -6.25 -9.40
N HIS A 35 5.98 -7.53 -9.66
CA HIS A 35 4.93 -8.38 -9.08
C HIS A 35 5.40 -9.85 -9.00
N VAL A 36 4.72 -10.61 -8.16
CA VAL A 36 4.88 -12.06 -8.06
C VAL A 36 3.66 -12.70 -8.72
N GLY A 37 3.88 -13.71 -9.56
CA GLY A 37 2.82 -14.38 -10.31
C GLY A 37 2.36 -13.60 -11.57
N ASP A 38 1.31 -14.09 -12.18
CA ASP A 38 0.71 -13.50 -13.36
C ASP A 38 -0.16 -12.27 -13.01
N VAL A 39 -0.39 -11.40 -13.98
CA VAL A 39 -1.35 -10.30 -13.82
C VAL A 39 -2.77 -10.87 -13.92
N PRO A 40 -3.61 -10.73 -12.87
CA PRO A 40 -4.95 -11.27 -12.91
C PRO A 40 -5.84 -10.54 -13.91
N THR A 41 -6.77 -11.27 -14.47
CA THR A 41 -7.84 -10.72 -15.29
C THR A 41 -9.16 -11.00 -14.61
N TYR A 42 -10.03 -10.00 -14.55
CA TYR A 42 -11.36 -10.12 -13.93
C TYR A 42 -12.44 -9.95 -14.98
N LYS A 43 -13.43 -10.82 -14.95
CA LYS A 43 -14.70 -10.54 -15.64
C LYS A 43 -15.48 -9.48 -14.85
N PRO A 44 -16.39 -8.76 -15.50
CA PRO A 44 -17.27 -7.84 -14.79
C PRO A 44 -17.96 -8.51 -13.59
N GLY A 45 -17.86 -7.90 -12.42
CA GLY A 45 -18.46 -8.41 -11.18
C GLY A 45 -17.66 -9.50 -10.44
N GLU A 46 -16.52 -9.98 -10.94
CA GLU A 46 -15.71 -11.00 -10.25
C GLU A 46 -14.89 -10.44 -9.09
N TRP A 47 -14.48 -9.16 -9.15
CA TRP A 47 -13.70 -8.58 -8.08
C TRP A 47 -14.58 -8.22 -6.87
N ASN A 48 -14.08 -8.50 -5.69
CA ASN A 48 -14.67 -8.07 -4.43
C ASN A 48 -13.58 -7.83 -3.37
N LEU A 49 -13.92 -7.05 -2.35
CA LEU A 49 -13.10 -6.80 -1.17
C LEU A 49 -13.84 -7.24 0.08
N LYS A 50 -13.25 -8.14 0.87
CA LYS A 50 -13.79 -8.54 2.17
C LYS A 50 -13.07 -7.79 3.31
N VAL A 51 -13.83 -7.27 4.28
CA VAL A 51 -13.34 -6.76 5.57
C VAL A 51 -13.84 -7.69 6.67
N PHE A 52 -12.92 -8.28 7.45
CA PHE A 52 -13.25 -9.37 8.37
C PHE A 52 -12.25 -9.51 9.54
N GLY A 53 -12.45 -10.50 10.41
CA GLY A 53 -11.60 -10.81 11.55
C GLY A 53 -12.06 -10.14 12.85
N ALA A 54 -11.18 -9.40 13.53
CA ALA A 54 -11.49 -8.72 14.77
C ALA A 54 -12.35 -7.46 14.55
N VAL A 55 -13.56 -7.66 13.99
CA VAL A 55 -14.59 -6.64 13.72
C VAL A 55 -15.95 -7.09 14.23
N ASN A 56 -16.85 -6.14 14.45
CA ASN A 56 -18.22 -6.41 14.85
C ASN A 56 -19.09 -6.87 13.66
N ASN A 57 -18.86 -6.31 12.47
CA ASN A 57 -19.64 -6.54 11.26
C ASN A 57 -18.69 -6.82 10.08
N GLU A 58 -18.51 -8.09 9.74
CA GLU A 58 -17.85 -8.45 8.48
C GLU A 58 -18.72 -8.07 7.30
N PHE A 59 -18.10 -7.62 6.22
CA PHE A 59 -18.80 -7.31 4.99
C PHE A 59 -17.92 -7.54 3.77
N THR A 60 -18.56 -7.66 2.62
CA THR A 60 -17.91 -7.72 1.32
C THR A 60 -18.47 -6.62 0.43
N LEU A 61 -17.61 -5.97 -0.35
CA LEU A 61 -17.99 -4.97 -1.35
C LEU A 61 -17.63 -5.48 -2.74
N THR A 62 -18.53 -5.33 -3.66
CA THR A 62 -18.23 -5.37 -5.10
C THR A 62 -17.44 -4.11 -5.49
N PHE A 63 -16.89 -4.10 -6.71
CA PHE A 63 -16.19 -2.92 -7.24
C PHE A 63 -17.11 -1.68 -7.32
N ASP A 64 -18.34 -1.88 -7.79
CA ASP A 64 -19.32 -0.79 -7.92
C ASP A 64 -19.73 -0.24 -6.54
N GLU A 65 -19.92 -1.12 -5.54
CA GLU A 65 -20.20 -0.70 -4.17
C GLU A 65 -19.04 0.06 -3.56
N LEU A 66 -17.79 -0.35 -3.81
CA LEU A 66 -16.61 0.38 -3.36
C LEU A 66 -16.56 1.78 -4.00
N LYS A 67 -16.77 1.90 -5.31
CA LYS A 67 -16.78 3.19 -6.02
C LYS A 67 -17.94 4.11 -5.62
N ALA A 68 -19.03 3.56 -5.09
CA ALA A 68 -20.16 4.33 -4.58
C ALA A 68 -19.92 4.95 -3.18
N LEU A 69 -18.89 4.50 -2.46
CA LEU A 69 -18.51 5.09 -1.17
C LEU A 69 -17.87 6.47 -1.35
N PRO A 70 -17.89 7.33 -0.29
CA PRO A 70 -17.16 8.58 -0.31
C PRO A 70 -15.68 8.33 -0.66
N SER A 71 -15.21 8.98 -1.71
CA SER A 71 -13.82 8.86 -2.16
C SER A 71 -13.04 10.14 -1.92
N THR A 72 -11.72 10.00 -1.79
CA THR A 72 -10.81 11.14 -1.69
C THR A 72 -9.66 10.98 -2.68
N THR A 73 -9.06 12.12 -3.05
CA THR A 73 -7.84 12.14 -3.85
C THR A 73 -6.68 12.50 -2.94
N LEU A 74 -5.61 11.72 -3.01
CA LEU A 74 -4.38 11.91 -2.25
C LEU A 74 -3.22 12.10 -3.21
N LYS A 75 -2.42 13.14 -2.98
CA LYS A 75 -1.12 13.34 -3.61
C LYS A 75 -0.03 12.95 -2.59
N THR A 76 0.80 11.97 -2.92
CA THR A 76 1.80 11.43 -2.00
C THR A 76 3.01 10.84 -2.71
N ASP A 77 4.07 10.60 -1.94
CA ASP A 77 5.26 9.89 -2.38
C ASP A 77 5.13 8.40 -2.11
N ILE A 78 5.76 7.60 -2.96
CA ILE A 78 5.87 6.15 -2.75
C ILE A 78 7.33 5.72 -2.81
N HIS A 79 7.71 4.77 -1.95
CA HIS A 79 9.09 4.32 -1.78
C HIS A 79 9.16 2.79 -1.90
N CYS A 80 9.94 2.28 -2.84
CA CYS A 80 10.09 0.83 -3.02
C CYS A 80 11.37 0.32 -2.38
N VAL A 81 11.32 -0.87 -1.78
CA VAL A 81 12.50 -1.55 -1.22
C VAL A 81 13.61 -1.73 -2.26
N THR A 82 13.27 -1.82 -3.54
CA THR A 82 14.23 -1.91 -4.66
C THR A 82 14.88 -0.56 -5.02
N LYS A 83 14.86 0.37 -4.08
CA LYS A 83 15.62 1.64 -4.06
C LYS A 83 15.09 2.77 -4.94
N TRP A 84 13.94 2.66 -5.56
CA TRP A 84 13.33 3.79 -6.26
C TRP A 84 12.26 4.47 -5.40
N SER A 85 12.15 5.78 -5.56
CA SER A 85 11.05 6.60 -5.05
C SER A 85 10.40 7.35 -6.20
N LYS A 86 9.10 7.50 -6.15
CA LYS A 86 8.33 8.33 -7.07
C LYS A 86 7.54 9.36 -6.25
N PHE A 87 7.76 10.64 -6.57
CA PHE A 87 7.13 11.74 -5.85
C PHE A 87 5.83 12.17 -6.53
N ASP A 88 4.99 12.84 -5.73
CA ASP A 88 3.79 13.53 -6.19
C ASP A 88 2.80 12.62 -6.93
N THR A 89 2.78 11.33 -6.64
CA THR A 89 1.82 10.39 -7.21
C THR A 89 0.40 10.73 -6.74
N VAL A 90 -0.57 10.72 -7.66
CA VAL A 90 -1.95 11.07 -7.38
C VAL A 90 -2.82 9.82 -7.41
N TRP A 91 -3.50 9.56 -6.30
CA TRP A 91 -4.34 8.38 -6.12
C TRP A 91 -5.76 8.78 -5.72
N ARG A 92 -6.75 8.02 -6.17
CA ARG A 92 -8.13 8.17 -5.71
C ARG A 92 -8.69 6.85 -5.22
N GLY A 93 -9.45 6.91 -4.12
CA GLY A 93 -10.04 5.74 -3.51
C GLY A 93 -10.78 6.08 -2.23
N VAL A 94 -11.03 5.04 -1.43
CA VAL A 94 -11.72 5.12 -0.15
C VAL A 94 -10.69 5.01 0.98
N LYS A 95 -10.79 5.85 2.00
CA LYS A 95 -9.93 5.72 3.19
C LYS A 95 -10.18 4.40 3.89
N VAL A 96 -9.11 3.72 4.31
CA VAL A 96 -9.26 2.46 5.06
C VAL A 96 -10.02 2.69 6.37
N ARG A 97 -9.80 3.83 7.03
CA ARG A 97 -10.52 4.21 8.25
C ARG A 97 -12.03 4.13 8.06
N ASP A 98 -12.58 4.65 6.96
CA ASP A 98 -14.03 4.66 6.73
C ASP A 98 -14.59 3.22 6.59
N LEU A 99 -13.82 2.33 5.96
CA LEU A 99 -14.18 0.90 5.88
C LEU A 99 -14.15 0.23 7.26
N PHE A 100 -13.16 0.58 8.08
CA PHE A 100 -13.01 0.02 9.43
C PHE A 100 -14.04 0.59 10.43
N GLU A 101 -14.41 1.86 10.30
CA GLU A 101 -15.53 2.44 11.06
C GLU A 101 -16.84 1.72 10.74
N ARG A 102 -17.10 1.44 9.46
CA ARG A 102 -18.26 0.64 9.03
C ARG A 102 -18.24 -0.79 9.59
N ALA A 103 -17.05 -1.42 9.66
CA ALA A 103 -16.88 -2.76 10.22
C ALA A 103 -17.05 -2.80 11.75
N GLY A 104 -16.74 -1.70 12.43
CA GLY A 104 -16.69 -1.63 13.90
C GLY A 104 -15.52 -2.43 14.43
N VAL A 105 -14.33 -1.84 14.43
CA VAL A 105 -13.09 -2.47 14.92
C VAL A 105 -13.24 -2.85 16.37
N LYS A 106 -12.92 -4.10 16.71
CA LYS A 106 -12.93 -4.57 18.10
C LYS A 106 -11.71 -4.08 18.86
N PRO A 107 -11.81 -3.86 20.19
CA PRO A 107 -10.71 -3.31 21.00
C PRO A 107 -9.42 -4.13 20.98
N GLU A 108 -9.52 -5.44 20.78
CA GLU A 108 -8.38 -6.35 20.71
C GLU A 108 -7.61 -6.29 19.39
N ALA A 109 -8.18 -5.67 18.35
CA ALA A 109 -7.51 -5.55 17.05
C ALA A 109 -6.27 -4.63 17.15
N ALA A 110 -5.11 -5.14 16.79
CA ALA A 110 -3.84 -4.41 16.80
C ALA A 110 -3.11 -4.43 15.46
N PHE A 111 -3.46 -5.37 14.58
CA PHE A 111 -2.83 -5.57 13.27
C PHE A 111 -3.86 -5.83 12.19
N VAL A 112 -3.42 -5.65 10.94
CA VAL A 112 -4.21 -5.97 9.75
C VAL A 112 -3.35 -6.81 8.81
N MET A 113 -3.93 -7.87 8.25
CA MET A 113 -3.37 -8.59 7.12
C MET A 113 -4.11 -8.17 5.86
N GLY A 114 -3.41 -7.53 4.93
CA GLY A 114 -3.90 -7.28 3.58
C GLY A 114 -3.73 -8.54 2.75
N HIS A 115 -4.84 -9.08 2.24
CA HIS A 115 -4.88 -10.25 1.37
C HIS A 115 -5.05 -9.83 -0.09
N ALA A 116 -4.26 -10.37 -0.98
CA ALA A 116 -4.32 -10.11 -2.40
C ALA A 116 -4.38 -11.43 -3.22
N GLU A 117 -4.47 -11.31 -4.53
CA GLU A 117 -4.49 -12.48 -5.41
C GLU A 117 -3.24 -13.36 -5.24
N TYR A 118 -3.38 -14.63 -5.59
CA TYR A 118 -2.32 -15.65 -5.56
C TYR A 118 -1.70 -15.87 -4.19
N GLY A 119 -2.45 -15.59 -3.10
CA GLY A 119 -1.98 -15.77 -1.73
C GLY A 119 -0.94 -14.75 -1.27
N TYR A 120 -0.75 -13.66 -2.00
CA TYR A 120 0.09 -12.56 -1.52
C TYR A 120 -0.56 -11.90 -0.31
N THR A 121 0.23 -11.66 0.74
CA THR A 121 -0.20 -11.00 1.97
C THR A 121 0.81 -9.94 2.40
N ALA A 122 0.32 -8.91 3.10
CA ALA A 122 1.16 -7.91 3.77
C ALA A 122 0.59 -7.61 5.15
N ASN A 123 1.43 -7.75 6.19
CA ASN A 123 1.06 -7.37 7.55
C ASN A 123 1.26 -5.86 7.77
N LEU A 124 0.40 -5.28 8.60
CA LEU A 124 0.38 -3.85 8.90
C LEU A 124 -0.03 -3.63 10.36
N PRO A 125 0.63 -2.75 11.13
CA PRO A 125 0.08 -2.27 12.38
C PRO A 125 -1.23 -1.51 12.13
N LEU A 126 -2.23 -1.72 12.99
CA LEU A 126 -3.51 -1.03 12.87
C LEU A 126 -3.34 0.50 12.88
N ALA A 127 -2.41 1.00 13.71
CA ALA A 127 -2.13 2.43 13.81
C ALA A 127 -1.67 3.06 12.47
N ASP A 128 -0.91 2.33 11.66
CA ASP A 128 -0.44 2.83 10.35
C ASP A 128 -1.55 2.78 9.30
N ILE A 129 -2.31 1.70 9.24
CA ILE A 129 -3.39 1.58 8.25
C ILE A 129 -4.59 2.49 8.56
N MET A 130 -4.72 2.97 9.80
CA MET A 130 -5.73 3.95 10.24
C MET A 130 -5.33 5.40 9.96
N ARG A 131 -4.17 5.67 9.42
CA ARG A 131 -3.77 7.03 9.01
C ARG A 131 -4.66 7.56 7.90
N ASP A 132 -4.77 8.88 7.81
CA ASP A 132 -5.58 9.55 6.80
C ASP A 132 -5.13 9.30 5.36
N GLU A 133 -3.84 8.99 5.19
CA GLU A 133 -3.20 8.70 3.91
C GLU A 133 -3.37 7.24 3.46
N SER A 134 -3.85 6.37 4.36
CA SER A 134 -4.03 4.94 4.06
C SER A 134 -5.34 4.70 3.33
N MET A 135 -5.27 4.14 2.11
CA MET A 135 -6.42 4.07 1.21
C MET A 135 -6.52 2.72 0.48
N VAL A 136 -7.74 2.33 0.17
CA VAL A 136 -8.07 1.36 -0.87
C VAL A 136 -8.31 2.13 -2.15
N VAL A 137 -7.37 2.08 -3.09
CA VAL A 137 -7.34 2.93 -4.28
C VAL A 137 -7.69 2.17 -5.55
N TYR A 138 -8.41 2.85 -6.46
CA TYR A 138 -8.86 2.32 -7.75
C TYR A 138 -8.51 3.22 -8.93
N GLU A 139 -8.03 4.46 -8.71
CA GLU A 139 -7.51 5.35 -9.75
C GLU A 139 -6.08 5.79 -9.41
N TYR A 140 -5.27 5.97 -10.45
CA TYR A 140 -3.91 6.50 -10.43
C TYR A 140 -3.76 7.54 -11.54
N GLU A 141 -3.26 8.75 -11.22
CA GLU A 141 -3.10 9.89 -12.14
C GLU A 141 -4.39 10.24 -12.92
N GLY A 142 -5.57 10.01 -12.29
CA GLY A 142 -6.87 10.34 -12.87
C GLY A 142 -7.50 9.25 -13.75
N GLU A 143 -6.83 8.12 -13.93
CA GLU A 143 -7.29 6.98 -14.72
C GLU A 143 -7.46 5.74 -13.84
N ASP A 144 -8.29 4.78 -14.25
CA ASP A 144 -8.39 3.48 -13.58
C ASP A 144 -7.00 2.82 -13.51
N ILE A 145 -6.67 2.19 -12.37
CA ILE A 145 -5.37 1.55 -12.18
C ILE A 145 -5.20 0.41 -13.19
N GLU A 146 -4.16 0.48 -14.00
CA GLU A 146 -3.80 -0.60 -14.91
C GLU A 146 -3.61 -1.93 -14.16
N PRO A 147 -4.05 -3.08 -14.72
CA PRO A 147 -3.89 -4.38 -14.09
C PRO A 147 -2.46 -4.67 -13.62
N ILE A 148 -1.45 -4.29 -14.42
CA ILE A 148 -0.03 -4.50 -14.09
C ILE A 148 0.44 -3.69 -12.88
N HIS A 149 -0.24 -2.58 -12.56
CA HIS A 149 0.00 -1.73 -11.39
C HIS A 149 -0.91 -2.05 -10.20
N GLY A 150 -1.73 -3.10 -10.31
CA GLY A 150 -2.55 -3.62 -9.21
C GLY A 150 -4.04 -3.37 -9.35
N GLY A 151 -4.51 -2.95 -10.54
CA GLY A 151 -5.93 -2.80 -10.82
C GLY A 151 -6.72 -4.11 -10.77
N PRO A 152 -8.04 -4.05 -10.51
CA PRO A 152 -8.82 -2.82 -10.41
C PRO A 152 -8.63 -2.06 -9.09
N VAL A 153 -8.09 -2.71 -8.04
CA VAL A 153 -7.96 -2.13 -6.70
C VAL A 153 -6.69 -2.59 -6.02
N ARG A 154 -6.00 -1.65 -5.38
CA ARG A 154 -4.85 -1.95 -4.54
C ARG A 154 -4.91 -1.21 -3.20
N LEU A 155 -4.13 -1.67 -2.24
CA LEU A 155 -3.88 -0.91 -1.02
C LEU A 155 -2.79 0.14 -1.27
N LEU A 156 -2.89 1.28 -0.57
CA LEU A 156 -1.90 2.35 -0.54
C LEU A 156 -1.61 2.72 0.91
N ILE A 157 -0.37 2.49 1.34
CA ILE A 157 0.16 2.82 2.68
C ILE A 157 1.46 3.61 2.48
N PRO A 158 1.39 4.92 2.28
CA PRO A 158 2.53 5.72 1.80
C PRO A 158 3.69 5.83 2.79
N ASN A 159 3.42 5.73 4.09
CA ASN A 159 4.42 5.82 5.15
C ASN A 159 5.32 4.58 5.26
N LEU A 160 4.98 3.48 4.59
CA LEU A 160 5.76 2.25 4.57
C LEU A 160 6.28 1.95 3.17
N TYR A 161 7.32 1.11 3.08
CA TYR A 161 7.77 0.61 1.79
C TYR A 161 6.64 -0.03 0.99
N PHE A 162 6.66 0.14 -0.32
CA PHE A 162 5.55 -0.13 -1.23
C PHE A 162 5.13 -1.61 -1.34
N TRP A 163 5.92 -2.56 -0.81
CA TRP A 163 5.45 -3.95 -0.66
C TRP A 163 4.35 -4.09 0.39
N LYS A 164 4.23 -3.13 1.33
CA LYS A 164 3.14 -3.03 2.31
C LYS A 164 1.84 -2.51 1.69
N SER A 165 1.86 -2.19 0.39
CA SER A 165 0.73 -1.73 -0.42
C SER A 165 0.38 -2.78 -1.47
N PRO A 166 -0.23 -3.94 -1.10
CA PRO A 166 -0.50 -5.04 -2.01
C PRO A 166 -1.35 -4.62 -3.21
N LYS A 167 -0.94 -5.09 -4.39
CA LYS A 167 -1.70 -5.05 -5.64
C LYS A 167 -2.85 -6.05 -5.58
N TRP A 168 -3.89 -5.86 -6.39
CA TRP A 168 -4.97 -6.83 -6.56
C TRP A 168 -5.61 -7.23 -5.23
N LEU A 169 -5.93 -6.23 -4.43
CA LEU A 169 -6.43 -6.40 -3.06
C LEU A 169 -7.77 -7.15 -3.05
N ARG A 170 -7.91 -8.13 -2.13
CA ARG A 170 -9.11 -8.97 -1.97
C ARG A 170 -9.66 -8.98 -0.55
N GLY A 171 -8.82 -8.64 0.44
CA GLY A 171 -9.27 -8.69 1.83
C GLY A 171 -8.44 -7.83 2.77
N LEU A 172 -9.09 -7.36 3.81
CA LEU A 172 -8.49 -6.72 4.97
C LEU A 172 -8.93 -7.49 6.21
N GLU A 173 -8.03 -8.27 6.80
CA GLU A 173 -8.28 -9.06 8.00
C GLU A 173 -7.72 -8.32 9.22
N LEU A 174 -8.59 -7.90 10.13
CA LEU A 174 -8.17 -7.33 11.41
C LEU A 174 -7.81 -8.45 12.39
N ARG A 175 -6.70 -8.29 13.12
CA ARG A 175 -6.09 -9.34 13.95
C ARG A 175 -5.62 -8.79 15.29
N GLU A 176 -5.61 -9.65 16.30
CA GLU A 176 -5.07 -9.33 17.64
C GLU A 176 -3.54 -9.39 17.65
N THR A 177 -2.96 -10.33 16.89
CA THR A 177 -1.52 -10.57 16.84
C THR A 177 -0.96 -10.39 15.45
N ASP A 178 0.29 -9.90 15.37
CA ASP A 178 1.01 -9.80 14.11
C ASP A 178 1.38 -11.19 13.56
N ALA A 179 1.51 -11.26 12.25
CA ALA A 179 2.04 -12.42 11.56
C ALA A 179 2.75 -11.98 10.28
N PRO A 180 3.87 -12.61 9.91
CA PRO A 180 4.59 -12.23 8.71
C PRO A 180 3.74 -12.43 7.46
N GLY A 181 3.69 -11.41 6.58
CA GLY A 181 3.14 -11.53 5.24
C GLY A 181 4.10 -12.23 4.30
N PHE A 182 3.79 -12.19 2.99
CA PHE A 182 4.56 -12.92 1.97
C PHE A 182 6.05 -12.53 1.95
N TRP A 183 6.38 -11.24 1.90
CA TRP A 183 7.78 -10.80 1.83
C TRP A 183 8.49 -10.89 3.17
N GLU A 184 7.80 -10.69 4.28
CA GLU A 184 8.34 -10.85 5.62
C GLU A 184 8.77 -12.31 5.87
N GLN A 185 8.01 -13.30 5.38
CA GLN A 185 8.41 -14.71 5.38
C GLN A 185 9.63 -14.99 4.49
N ASN A 186 9.89 -14.13 3.52
CA ASN A 186 11.04 -14.20 2.61
C ASN A 186 12.20 -13.28 3.02
N GLY A 187 12.25 -12.82 4.27
CA GLY A 187 13.39 -12.08 4.83
C GLY A 187 13.27 -10.56 4.81
N TYR A 188 12.13 -10.00 4.42
CA TYR A 188 11.90 -8.56 4.51
C TYR A 188 11.55 -8.14 5.94
N HIS A 189 11.76 -6.87 6.25
CA HIS A 189 11.50 -6.31 7.57
C HIS A 189 10.01 -6.35 7.93
N MET A 190 9.67 -6.69 9.19
CA MET A 190 8.26 -6.80 9.62
C MET A 190 7.50 -5.48 9.52
N TYR A 191 8.16 -4.33 9.77
CA TYR A 191 7.51 -3.02 9.71
C TYR A 191 7.72 -2.33 8.36
N GLY A 192 8.96 -2.08 7.95
CA GLY A 192 9.28 -1.57 6.62
C GLY A 192 9.18 -0.04 6.46
N ASP A 193 9.68 0.74 7.43
CA ASP A 193 9.81 2.19 7.32
C ASP A 193 10.94 2.56 6.33
N PRO A 194 10.64 3.32 5.25
CA PRO A 194 11.64 3.70 4.27
C PRO A 194 12.67 4.70 4.81
N PHE A 195 12.29 5.55 5.77
CA PHE A 195 13.17 6.56 6.34
C PHE A 195 14.13 5.99 7.39
N LEU A 196 13.81 4.82 7.95
CA LEU A 196 14.69 4.03 8.81
C LEU A 196 15.45 2.94 8.03
N GLU A 197 15.31 2.90 6.70
CA GLU A 197 15.89 1.89 5.80
C GLU A 197 15.53 0.43 6.18
N GLN A 198 14.40 0.19 6.80
CA GLN A 198 13.94 -1.14 7.23
C GLN A 198 13.55 -2.02 6.04
N ARG A 199 14.55 -2.58 5.35
CA ARG A 199 14.37 -3.41 4.14
C ARG A 199 14.28 -4.89 4.45
N PHE A 200 15.18 -5.38 5.33
CA PHE A 200 15.37 -6.80 5.61
C PHE A 200 15.39 -7.06 7.11
N TRP A 201 15.35 -8.32 7.49
CA TRP A 201 15.52 -8.72 8.87
C TRP A 201 16.88 -8.23 9.41
N GLY A 202 16.84 -7.56 10.55
CA GLY A 202 18.05 -7.06 11.19
C GLY A 202 18.47 -5.63 10.80
N ASP A 203 17.69 -4.96 9.95
CA ASP A 203 17.85 -3.53 9.66
C ASP A 203 17.27 -2.68 10.80
#